data_59dfb25ee80b1f405af0c790787b7ed7
#
_entry.id   59dfb25ee80b1f405af0c790787b7ed7
#
_cell.length_a   1.000
_cell.length_b   1.000
_cell.length_c   1.000
_cell.angle_alpha   90.00
_cell.angle_beta   90.00
_cell.angle_gamma   90.00
#
_symmetry.space_group_name_H-M   'P 1'
#
loop_
_entity.id
_entity.type
_entity.pdbx_description
1 polymer ?
#
loop_
_entity_poly.entity_id
_entity_poly.type
_entity_poly.pdbx_seq_one_letter_code
_entity_poly.pdbx_strand_id
1 'polypeptide(L)'
;MLDVGVIVSDRYEIVGRVGSGGMADVYKAKDHKLNRFVAIKVLKAEFGSDTTFISKFQREAQAAAGLAHPNIVNVFDVGEDNGINYIVMELVEGITLKEYISKKGRLTIKETTSIAIQVAMGLTDKGCIRTKFC
;
A
#
# COMPACT_ATOMS: atom_id res chain seq x y z
N MET A 1 -3.19 15.00 -7.45
CA MET A 1 -4.15 13.87 -7.36
C MET A 1 -4.36 13.31 -8.75
N LEU A 2 -4.36 11.99 -8.89
CA LEU A 2 -4.56 11.35 -10.19
C LEU A 2 -6.05 11.08 -10.44
N ASP A 3 -6.48 11.37 -11.66
CA ASP A 3 -7.86 11.12 -12.08
C ASP A 3 -8.04 9.69 -12.59
N VAL A 4 -9.28 9.21 -12.53
CA VAL A 4 -9.67 7.93 -13.13
C VAL A 4 -9.38 7.96 -14.63
N GLY A 5 -8.77 6.89 -15.13
CA GLY A 5 -8.39 6.74 -16.54
C GLY A 5 -6.95 7.15 -16.84
N VAL A 6 -6.25 7.80 -15.91
CA VAL A 6 -4.82 8.10 -16.07
C VAL A 6 -4.02 6.79 -16.10
N ILE A 7 -3.11 6.67 -17.05
CA ILE A 7 -2.24 5.50 -17.18
C ILE A 7 -0.83 5.87 -16.74
N VAL A 8 -0.34 5.17 -15.72
CA VAL A 8 1.01 5.34 -15.18
C VAL A 8 1.94 4.32 -15.82
N SER A 9 3.07 4.80 -16.34
CA SER A 9 4.12 3.97 -17.00
C SER A 9 3.57 3.07 -18.11
N ASP A 10 2.59 3.54 -18.85
CA ASP A 10 1.92 2.81 -19.95
C ASP A 10 1.40 1.42 -19.54
N ARG A 11 1.16 1.22 -18.26
CA ARG A 11 0.81 -0.08 -17.70
C ARG A 11 -0.35 -0.06 -16.72
N TYR A 12 -0.35 0.90 -15.81
CA TYR A 12 -1.30 0.93 -14.69
C TYR A 12 -2.35 1.99 -14.90
N GLU A 13 -3.58 1.57 -15.16
CA GLU A 13 -4.72 2.49 -15.32
C GLU A 13 -5.40 2.72 -13.99
N ILE A 14 -5.48 3.97 -13.57
CA ILE A 14 -6.16 4.36 -12.34
C ILE A 14 -7.66 4.16 -12.48
N VAL A 15 -8.26 3.36 -11.61
CA VAL A 15 -9.70 3.07 -11.63
C VAL A 15 -10.44 3.68 -10.44
N GLY A 16 -9.75 4.06 -9.38
CA GLY A 16 -10.37 4.73 -8.23
C GLY A 16 -9.38 5.05 -7.14
N ARG A 17 -9.81 5.84 -6.17
CA ARG A 17 -9.00 6.18 -5.00
C ARG A 17 -9.38 5.25 -3.84
N VAL A 18 -8.38 4.67 -3.19
CA VAL A 18 -8.56 3.79 -2.04
C VAL A 18 -8.39 4.52 -0.73
N GLY A 19 -7.42 5.44 -0.65
CA GLY A 19 -7.15 6.17 0.57
C GLY A 19 -6.14 7.29 0.40
N SER A 20 -5.97 8.08 1.45
CA SER A 20 -5.02 9.19 1.51
C SER A 20 -4.29 9.18 2.83
N GLY A 21 -2.96 9.29 2.77
CA GLY A 21 -2.10 9.46 3.93
C GLY A 21 -1.46 10.84 3.95
N GLY A 22 -0.53 11.05 4.88
CA GLY A 22 0.19 12.32 5.02
C GLY A 22 1.05 12.67 3.82
N MET A 23 1.80 11.69 3.29
CA MET A 23 2.76 11.89 2.19
C MET A 23 2.31 11.32 0.86
N ALA A 24 1.38 10.37 0.86
CA ALA A 24 0.99 9.65 -0.33
C ALA A 24 -0.50 9.36 -0.38
N ASP A 25 -1.01 9.24 -1.59
CA ASP A 25 -2.35 8.76 -1.88
C ASP A 25 -2.28 7.33 -2.42
N VAL A 26 -3.30 6.52 -2.15
CA VAL A 26 -3.38 5.14 -2.64
C VAL A 26 -4.55 5.01 -3.59
N TYR A 27 -4.29 4.44 -4.75
CA TYR A 27 -5.28 4.21 -5.81
C TYR A 27 -5.42 2.72 -6.11
N LYS A 28 -6.63 2.33 -6.51
CA LYS A 28 -6.84 1.07 -7.20
C LYS A 28 -6.52 1.28 -8.67
N ALA A 29 -5.75 0.37 -9.24
CA ALA A 29 -5.37 0.43 -10.65
C ALA A 29 -5.47 -0.93 -11.33
N LYS A 30 -5.68 -0.91 -12.63
CA LYS A 30 -5.62 -2.09 -13.48
C LYS A 30 -4.22 -2.22 -14.08
N ASP A 31 -3.55 -3.31 -13.78
CA ASP A 31 -2.31 -3.69 -14.43
C ASP A 31 -2.64 -4.39 -15.75
N HIS A 32 -2.48 -3.69 -16.85
CA HIS A 32 -2.81 -4.22 -18.18
C HIS A 32 -1.82 -5.27 -18.69
N LYS A 33 -0.62 -5.31 -18.12
CA LYS A 33 0.40 -6.28 -18.53
C LYS A 33 0.13 -7.67 -17.95
N LEU A 34 -0.27 -7.73 -16.67
CA LEU A 34 -0.59 -8.97 -15.99
C LEU A 34 -2.10 -9.22 -15.84
N ASN A 35 -2.92 -8.31 -16.36
CA ASN A 35 -4.38 -8.40 -16.31
C ASN A 35 -4.93 -8.64 -14.91
N ARG A 36 -4.52 -7.77 -13.96
CA ARG A 36 -4.95 -7.86 -12.57
C ARG A 36 -5.13 -6.48 -11.97
N PHE A 37 -5.89 -6.39 -10.87
CA PHE A 37 -5.97 -5.17 -10.08
C PHE A 37 -4.84 -5.13 -9.05
N VAL A 38 -4.30 -3.92 -8.84
CA VAL A 38 -3.24 -3.64 -7.88
C VAL A 38 -3.57 -2.37 -7.11
N ALA A 39 -2.87 -2.13 -6.01
CA ALA A 39 -2.85 -0.84 -5.34
C ALA A 39 -1.60 -0.07 -5.78
N ILE A 40 -1.78 1.22 -6.09
CA ILE A 40 -0.66 2.11 -6.39
C ILE A 40 -0.62 3.20 -5.32
N LYS A 41 0.49 3.27 -4.61
CA LYS A 41 0.78 4.35 -3.67
C LYS A 41 1.61 5.41 -4.38
N VAL A 42 1.07 6.63 -4.45
CA VAL A 42 1.66 7.75 -5.19
C VAL A 42 2.09 8.82 -4.21
N LEU A 43 3.36 9.22 -4.28
CA LEU A 43 3.88 10.33 -3.48
C LEU A 43 3.18 11.62 -3.91
N LYS A 44 2.65 12.38 -2.95
CA LYS A 44 1.96 13.64 -3.24
C LYS A 44 2.90 14.64 -3.91
N ALA A 45 2.37 15.43 -4.84
CA ALA A 45 3.14 16.38 -5.63
C ALA A 45 3.96 17.36 -4.79
N GLU A 46 3.46 17.77 -3.63
CA GLU A 46 4.15 18.66 -2.69
C GLU A 46 5.47 18.09 -2.16
N PHE A 47 5.65 16.77 -2.20
CA PHE A 47 6.88 16.09 -1.78
C PHE A 47 7.72 15.60 -2.96
N GLY A 48 7.22 15.73 -4.17
CA GLY A 48 7.82 15.18 -5.39
C GLY A 48 9.10 15.86 -5.86
N SER A 49 9.42 17.04 -5.33
CA SER A 49 10.68 17.76 -5.61
C SER A 49 11.71 17.62 -4.49
N ASP A 50 11.36 17.01 -3.37
CA ASP A 50 12.26 16.82 -2.24
C ASP A 50 12.91 15.44 -2.29
N THR A 51 14.21 15.40 -2.57
CA THR A 51 14.98 14.16 -2.69
C THR A 51 14.99 13.33 -1.42
N THR A 52 14.87 13.95 -0.25
CA THR A 52 14.80 13.26 1.04
C THR A 52 13.53 12.43 1.14
N PHE A 53 12.38 13.01 0.80
CA PHE A 53 11.10 12.30 0.80
C PHE A 53 11.04 11.22 -0.26
N ILE A 54 11.55 11.49 -1.45
CA ILE A 54 11.62 10.50 -2.54
C ILE A 54 12.49 9.30 -2.12
N SER A 55 13.68 9.56 -1.57
CA SER A 55 14.58 8.50 -1.11
C SER A 55 13.96 7.65 0.00
N LYS A 56 13.30 8.28 0.95
CA LYS A 56 12.60 7.58 2.03
C LYS A 56 11.48 6.71 1.49
N PHE A 57 10.69 7.24 0.58
CA PHE A 57 9.57 6.54 -0.07
C PHE A 57 10.04 5.29 -0.82
N GLN A 58 11.10 5.45 -1.63
CA GLN A 58 11.70 4.33 -2.38
C GLN A 58 12.35 3.30 -1.47
N ARG A 59 13.02 3.74 -0.41
CA ARG A 59 13.68 2.84 0.56
C ARG A 59 12.67 1.98 1.32
N GLU A 60 11.55 2.54 1.72
CA GLU A 60 10.46 1.79 2.35
C GLU A 60 9.96 0.67 1.43
N ALA A 61 9.76 0.99 0.16
CA ALA A 61 9.33 0.01 -0.83
C ALA A 61 10.35 -1.10 -1.05
N GLN A 62 11.63 -0.74 -1.18
CA GLN A 62 12.71 -1.71 -1.35
C GLN A 62 12.85 -2.65 -0.15
N ALA A 63 12.68 -2.12 1.06
CA ALA A 63 12.72 -2.93 2.28
C ALA A 63 11.56 -3.95 2.32
N ALA A 64 10.38 -3.58 1.84
CA ALA A 64 9.22 -4.45 1.80
C ALA A 64 9.23 -5.43 0.63
N ALA A 65 9.88 -5.09 -0.48
CA ALA A 65 9.87 -5.89 -1.71
C ALA A 65 10.48 -7.29 -1.57
N GLY A 66 11.42 -7.46 -0.63
CA GLY A 66 12.06 -8.74 -0.36
C GLY A 66 11.30 -9.64 0.61
N LEU A 67 10.17 -9.20 1.12
CA LEU A 67 9.41 -9.92 2.14
C LEU A 67 8.26 -10.70 1.50
N ALA A 68 8.27 -12.01 1.67
CA ALA A 68 7.21 -12.91 1.22
C ALA A 68 6.55 -13.57 2.43
N HIS A 69 5.40 -13.07 2.86
CA HIS A 69 4.66 -13.60 3.99
C HIS A 69 3.15 -13.37 3.78
N PRO A 70 2.28 -14.34 4.15
CA PRO A 70 0.83 -14.21 3.96
C PRO A 70 0.21 -13.00 4.68
N ASN A 71 0.82 -12.55 5.77
CA ASN A 71 0.33 -11.44 6.60
C ASN A 71 0.98 -10.10 6.25
N ILE A 72 1.79 -10.05 5.19
CA ILE A 72 2.45 -8.84 4.70
C ILE A 72 1.92 -8.51 3.30
N VAL A 73 1.65 -7.23 3.06
CA VAL A 73 1.28 -6.75 1.72
C VAL A 73 2.50 -6.83 0.81
N ASN A 74 2.39 -7.56 -0.30
CA ASN A 74 3.46 -7.69 -1.28
C ASN A 74 3.69 -6.38 -2.05
N VAL A 75 4.93 -5.99 -2.20
CA VAL A 75 5.34 -4.91 -3.10
C VAL A 75 5.76 -5.54 -4.43
N PHE A 76 5.14 -5.12 -5.51
CA PHE A 76 5.38 -5.68 -6.84
C PHE A 76 6.36 -4.86 -7.67
N ASP A 77 6.32 -3.54 -7.55
CA ASP A 77 7.11 -2.64 -8.38
C ASP A 77 7.28 -1.27 -7.72
N VAL A 78 8.30 -0.55 -8.14
CA VAL A 78 8.60 0.84 -7.75
C VAL A 78 9.03 1.58 -9.00
N GLY A 79 8.51 2.77 -9.21
CA GLY A 79 8.90 3.53 -10.38
C GLY A 79 8.65 5.03 -10.28
N GLU A 80 9.02 5.69 -11.35
CA GLU A 80 8.76 7.09 -11.59
C GLU A 80 8.24 7.25 -13.01
N ASP A 81 7.22 8.07 -13.17
CA ASP A 81 6.65 8.42 -14.47
C ASP A 81 6.23 9.89 -14.46
N ASN A 82 6.85 10.71 -15.33
CA ASN A 82 6.57 12.15 -15.46
C ASN A 82 6.57 12.89 -14.11
N GLY A 83 7.56 12.62 -13.27
CA GLY A 83 7.70 13.23 -11.95
C GLY A 83 6.82 12.60 -10.87
N ILE A 84 6.02 11.60 -11.22
CA ILE A 84 5.18 10.85 -10.27
C ILE A 84 5.99 9.68 -9.73
N ASN A 85 6.26 9.68 -8.42
CA ASN A 85 6.91 8.55 -7.75
C ASN A 85 5.84 7.64 -7.19
N TYR A 86 5.91 6.35 -7.50
CA TYR A 86 4.87 5.39 -7.13
C TYR A 86 5.44 4.05 -6.69
N ILE A 87 4.64 3.35 -5.90
CA ILE A 87 4.89 1.98 -5.46
C ILE A 87 3.67 1.15 -5.84
N VAL A 88 3.89 0.06 -6.54
CA VAL A 88 2.83 -0.90 -6.89
C VAL A 88 2.84 -2.03 -5.88
N MET A 89 1.68 -2.32 -5.31
CA MET A 89 1.56 -3.32 -4.27
C MET A 89 0.27 -4.13 -4.41
N GLU A 90 0.21 -5.20 -3.66
CA GLU A 90 -1.00 -6.04 -3.56
C GLU A 90 -2.20 -5.19 -3.13
N LEU A 91 -3.30 -5.32 -3.86
CA LEU A 91 -4.58 -4.74 -3.47
C LEU A 91 -5.25 -5.67 -2.46
N VAL A 92 -5.42 -5.19 -1.24
CA VAL A 92 -6.15 -5.90 -0.22
C VAL A 92 -7.58 -5.36 -0.20
N GLU A 93 -8.53 -6.20 -0.59
CA GLU A 93 -9.95 -5.85 -0.56
C GLU A 93 -10.53 -6.15 0.82
N GLY A 94 -11.44 -5.30 1.26
CA GLY A 94 -12.06 -5.42 2.58
C GLY A 94 -12.05 -4.08 3.32
N ILE A 95 -12.10 -4.15 4.63
CA ILE A 95 -12.08 -2.98 5.50
C ILE A 95 -10.79 -2.95 6.33
N THR A 96 -10.40 -1.75 6.75
CA THR A 96 -9.26 -1.58 7.65
C THR A 96 -9.62 -2.05 9.06
N LEU A 97 -8.61 -2.37 9.86
CA LEU A 97 -8.81 -2.69 11.28
C LEU A 97 -9.51 -1.52 12.01
N LYS A 98 -9.14 -0.29 11.68
CA LYS A 98 -9.76 0.90 12.25
C LYS A 98 -11.26 0.96 11.96
N GLU A 99 -11.67 0.69 10.72
CA GLU A 99 -13.09 0.65 10.34
C GLU A 99 -13.83 -0.50 11.03
N TYR A 100 -13.21 -1.65 11.13
CA TYR A 100 -13.76 -2.82 11.82
C TYR A 100 -14.01 -2.52 13.30
N ILE A 101 -13.06 -1.91 14.00
CA ILE A 101 -13.21 -1.49 15.39
C ILE A 101 -14.33 -0.45 15.53
N SER A 102 -14.37 0.54 14.62
CA SER A 102 -15.42 1.58 14.64
C SER A 102 -16.82 0.98 14.46
N LYS A 103 -16.96 -0.01 13.59
CA LYS A 103 -18.26 -0.67 13.34
C LYS A 103 -18.71 -1.55 14.49
N LYS A 104 -17.79 -2.27 15.12
CA LYS A 104 -18.09 -3.15 16.26
C LYS A 104 -18.17 -2.41 17.59
N GLY A 105 -17.55 -1.23 17.70
CA GLY A 105 -17.38 -0.47 18.93
C GLY A 105 -16.27 -1.02 19.83
N ARG A 106 -16.20 -2.33 20.02
CA ARG A 106 -15.19 -2.99 20.84
C ARG A 106 -14.88 -4.38 20.27
N LEU A 107 -13.61 -4.75 20.27
CA LEU A 107 -13.19 -6.12 19.95
C LEU A 107 -13.29 -7.01 21.19
N THR A 108 -13.63 -8.28 20.98
CA THR A 108 -13.52 -9.30 22.03
C THR A 108 -12.05 -9.61 22.30
N ILE A 109 -11.76 -10.19 23.47
CA ILE A 109 -10.39 -10.64 23.81
C ILE A 109 -9.90 -11.65 22.76
N LYS A 110 -10.77 -12.56 22.33
CA LYS A 110 -10.43 -13.57 21.31
C LYS A 110 -10.07 -12.94 19.97
N GLU A 111 -10.85 -11.97 19.50
CA GLU A 111 -10.57 -11.23 18.26
C GLU A 111 -9.26 -10.46 18.34
N THR A 112 -9.05 -9.71 19.43
CA THR A 112 -7.83 -8.94 19.67
C THR A 112 -6.60 -9.84 19.69
N THR A 113 -6.66 -10.95 20.38
CA THR A 113 -5.55 -11.90 20.46
C THR A 113 -5.25 -12.52 19.10
N SER A 114 -6.26 -12.93 18.35
CA SER A 114 -6.10 -13.49 17.01
C SER A 114 -5.43 -12.52 16.05
N ILE A 115 -5.90 -11.27 16.03
CA ILE A 115 -5.33 -10.23 15.17
C ILE A 115 -3.88 -9.93 15.58
N ALA A 116 -3.62 -9.78 16.88
CA ALA A 116 -2.28 -9.51 17.40
C ALA A 116 -1.28 -10.61 17.04
N ILE A 117 -1.69 -11.88 17.11
CA ILE A 117 -0.85 -13.01 16.71
C ILE A 117 -0.49 -12.94 15.24
N GLN A 118 -1.47 -12.67 14.36
CA GLN A 118 -1.23 -12.57 12.93
C GLN A 118 -0.32 -11.40 12.56
N VAL A 119 -0.49 -10.25 13.20
CA VAL A 119 0.41 -9.09 13.05
C VAL A 119 1.82 -9.46 13.50
N ALA A 120 1.96 -10.09 14.66
CA ALA A 120 3.26 -10.51 15.19
C ALA A 120 3.97 -11.51 14.27
N MET A 121 3.23 -12.45 13.67
CA MET A 121 3.78 -13.40 12.70
C MET A 121 4.35 -12.71 11.47
N GLY A 122 3.69 -11.66 10.97
CA GLY A 122 4.21 -10.84 9.89
C GLY A 122 5.46 -10.07 10.31
N LEU A 123 5.48 -9.52 11.51
CA LEU A 123 6.59 -8.71 12.02
C LEU A 123 7.85 -9.52 12.35
N THR A 124 7.74 -10.82 12.61
CA THR A 124 8.90 -11.68 12.84
C THR A 124 9.73 -11.92 11.60
N ASP A 125 9.16 -11.69 10.42
CA ASP A 125 9.88 -11.70 9.16
C ASP A 125 10.58 -10.35 8.95
N LYS A 126 11.77 -10.25 9.51
CA LYS A 126 12.78 -9.17 9.42
C LYS A 126 12.33 -7.81 8.90
N GLY A 127 11.80 -6.98 9.78
CA GLY A 127 11.63 -5.56 9.50
C GLY A 127 10.40 -5.21 8.68
N CYS A 128 9.38 -6.01 8.73
CA CYS A 128 8.12 -5.70 8.10
C CYS A 128 7.48 -4.45 8.69
N ILE A 129 7.20 -3.50 7.83
CA ILE A 129 6.62 -2.22 8.18
C ILE A 129 5.10 -2.21 7.95
N ARG A 130 4.56 -3.19 7.21
CA ARG A 130 3.14 -3.21 6.83
C ARG A 130 2.55 -4.60 6.87
N THR A 131 1.54 -4.76 7.69
CA THR A 131 0.70 -5.95 7.68
C THR A 131 -0.59 -5.65 6.89
N LYS A 132 -1.26 -6.69 6.43
CA LYS A 132 -2.56 -6.57 5.76
C LYS A 132 -3.66 -6.03 6.69
N PHE A 133 -3.38 -5.91 7.97
CA PHE A 133 -4.30 -5.38 8.99
C PHE A 133 -4.09 -3.89 9.28
N CYS A 134 -3.05 -3.28 8.72
CA CYS A 134 -2.78 -1.83 8.83
C CYS A 134 -3.31 -1.01 7.62
#